data_b75aac85a554a177ac3a6caeb62c91b7
#
_entry.id   b75aac85a554a177ac3a6caeb62c91b7
#
_cell.length_a   1.000
_cell.length_b   1.000
_cell.length_c   1.000
_cell.angle_alpha   90.00
_cell.angle_beta   90.00
_cell.angle_gamma   90.00
#
_symmetry.space_group_name_H-M   'P 1'
#
loop_
_entity.id
_entity.type
_entity.pdbx_description
1 polymer ?
#
loop_
_entity_poly.entity_id
_entity_poly.type
_entity_poly.pdbx_seq_one_letter_code
_entity_poly.pdbx_strand_id
1 'polypeptide(L)' 'MKVGIAVDNWKLPVFRKRLTAAGYQYQDGGALTADATLLTVETDDTLGLQKVVELCQIECRKGAP' A
#
# COMPACT_ATOMS: atom_id res chain seq x y z
N MET A 1 -5.44 -5.05 -14.17
CA MET A 1 -6.35 -5.39 -13.07
C MET A 1 -6.15 -4.41 -11.92
N LYS A 2 -7.23 -3.93 -11.34
CA LYS A 2 -7.16 -3.01 -10.21
C LYS A 2 -7.26 -3.78 -8.91
N VAL A 3 -6.33 -3.51 -8.00
CA VAL A 3 -6.29 -4.13 -6.68
C VAL A 3 -6.45 -3.05 -5.62
N GLY A 4 -7.43 -3.22 -4.74
CA GLY A 4 -7.64 -2.29 -3.62
C GLY A 4 -6.89 -2.74 -2.38
N ILE A 5 -6.20 -1.80 -1.74
CA ILE A 5 -5.45 -2.06 -0.52
C ILE A 5 -5.92 -1.10 0.56
N ALA A 6 -6.41 -1.65 1.66
CA ALA A 6 -6.77 -0.84 2.83
C ALA A 6 -5.50 -0.57 3.64
N VAL A 7 -5.16 0.69 3.80
CA VAL A 7 -3.91 1.10 4.46
C VAL A 7 -4.23 2.08 5.58
N ASP A 8 -3.73 1.80 6.78
CA ASP A 8 -3.83 2.74 7.88
C ASP A 8 -3.13 4.05 7.52
N ASN A 9 -3.72 5.18 7.88
CA ASN A 9 -3.22 6.49 7.46
C ASN A 9 -1.75 6.71 7.83
N TRP A 10 -1.33 6.23 8.99
CA TRP A 10 0.07 6.40 9.41
C TRP A 10 1.05 5.55 8.61
N LYS A 11 0.56 4.53 7.91
CA LYS A 11 1.39 3.67 7.05
C LYS A 11 1.49 4.18 5.61
N LEU A 12 0.64 5.14 5.23
CA LEU A 12 0.57 5.62 3.85
C LEU A 12 1.92 6.03 3.26
N PRO A 13 2.76 6.81 3.96
CA PRO A 13 4.05 7.20 3.39
C PRO A 13 4.93 6.01 3.03
N VAL A 14 4.91 4.97 3.84
CA VAL A 14 5.70 3.75 3.60
C VAL A 14 5.17 3.03 2.37
N PHE A 15 3.85 2.84 2.27
CA PHE A 15 3.24 2.17 1.13
C PHE A 15 3.49 2.93 -0.17
N ARG A 16 3.32 4.25 -0.16
CA ARG A 16 3.57 5.08 -1.34
C ARG A 16 5.02 4.96 -1.81
N LYS A 17 5.95 5.05 -0.90
CA LYS A 17 7.37 4.95 -1.20
C LYS A 17 7.71 3.59 -1.82
N ARG A 18 7.23 2.52 -1.20
CA ARG A 18 7.51 1.16 -1.65
C ARG A 18 6.87 0.86 -3.00
N LEU A 19 5.63 1.27 -3.19
CA LEU A 19 4.93 1.07 -4.47
C LEU A 19 5.64 1.81 -5.60
N THR A 20 6.04 3.05 -5.36
CA THR A 20 6.78 3.83 -6.35
C THR A 20 8.13 3.17 -6.66
N ALA A 21 8.86 2.75 -5.64
CA ALA A 21 10.16 2.11 -5.84
C ALA A 21 10.05 0.79 -6.61
N ALA A 22 8.95 0.07 -6.44
CA ALA A 22 8.70 -1.18 -7.14
C ALA A 22 8.14 -0.97 -8.56
N GLY A 23 7.84 0.26 -8.94
CA GLY A 23 7.34 0.59 -10.27
C GLY A 23 5.84 0.41 -10.45
N TYR A 24 5.09 0.27 -9.38
CA TYR A 24 3.63 0.17 -9.46
C TYR A 24 3.01 1.55 -9.54
N GLN A 25 1.98 1.67 -10.37
CA GLN A 25 1.13 2.86 -10.40
C GLN A 25 0.00 2.67 -9.41
N TYR A 26 -0.24 3.69 -8.61
CA TYR A 26 -1.31 3.63 -7.61
C TYR A 26 -2.06 4.95 -7.57
N GLN A 27 -3.28 4.88 -7.07
CA GLN A 27 -4.12 6.04 -6.88
C GLN A 27 -4.71 6.01 -5.49
N ASP A 28 -4.92 7.19 -4.93
CA ASP A 28 -5.60 7.35 -3.66
C ASP A 28 -7.10 7.23 -3.93
N GLY A 29 -7.70 6.16 -3.44
CA GLY A 29 -9.12 5.87 -3.67
C GLY A 29 -10.06 6.51 -2.66
N GLY A 30 -9.51 7.29 -1.72
CA GLY A 30 -10.30 7.96 -0.71
C GLY A 30 -10.33 7.23 0.62
N ALA A 31 -10.92 7.87 1.62
CA ALA A 31 -10.99 7.33 2.96
C ALA A 31 -11.98 6.16 3.03
N LEU A 32 -11.53 5.05 3.61
CA LEU A 32 -12.42 3.92 3.94
C LEU A 32 -13.06 4.14 5.30
N THR A 33 -12.24 4.58 6.24
CA THR A 33 -12.66 4.93 7.60
C THR A 33 -11.92 6.19 8.01
N ALA A 34 -12.16 6.67 9.23
CA ALA A 34 -11.44 7.83 9.75
C ALA A 34 -9.93 7.59 9.80
N ASP A 35 -9.49 6.33 9.96
CA ASP A 35 -8.10 5.98 10.18
C ASP A 35 -7.46 5.22 9.03
N ALA A 36 -8.20 4.90 7.99
CA ALA A 36 -7.70 4.08 6.88
C ALA A 36 -8.08 4.68 5.53
N THR A 37 -7.18 4.52 4.58
CA THR A 37 -7.35 5.00 3.21
C THR A 37 -7.24 3.81 2.25
N LEU A 38 -8.05 3.85 1.19
CA LEU A 38 -7.97 2.87 0.12
C LEU A 38 -6.91 3.32 -0.89
N LEU A 39 -5.94 2.47 -1.17
CA LEU A 39 -5.03 2.65 -2.30
C LEU A 39 -5.41 1.65 -3.38
N THR A 40 -5.55 2.14 -4.61
CA THR A 40 -5.85 1.32 -5.77
C THR A 40 -4.61 1.19 -6.63
N VAL A 41 -4.18 -0.03 -6.88
CA VAL A 41 -2.98 -0.32 -7.68
C VAL A 41 -3.41 -0.99 -8.98
N GLU A 42 -2.93 -0.46 -10.09
CA GLU A 42 -3.19 -1.04 -11.41
C GLU A 42 -2.02 -1.95 -11.77
N THR A 43 -2.23 -3.26 -11.74
CA THR A 43 -1.18 -4.22 -12.07
C THR A 43 -1.77 -5.58 -12.41
N ASP A 44 -1.06 -6.32 -13.27
CA ASP A 44 -1.35 -7.73 -13.54
C ASP A 44 -0.49 -8.66 -12.67
N ASP A 45 0.50 -8.10 -11.97
CA ASP A 45 1.43 -8.85 -11.13
C ASP A 45 0.95 -8.82 -9.67
N THR A 46 -0.09 -9.59 -9.39
CA THR A 46 -0.68 -9.63 -8.05
C THR A 46 0.25 -10.28 -7.03
N LEU A 47 1.05 -11.27 -7.45
CA LEU A 47 2.00 -11.92 -6.54
C LEU A 47 3.12 -10.96 -6.13
N GLY A 48 3.67 -10.20 -7.07
CA GLY A 48 4.69 -9.20 -6.77
C GLY A 48 4.14 -8.11 -5.88
N LEU A 49 2.92 -7.65 -6.14
CA LEU A 49 2.25 -6.66 -5.31
C LEU A 49 2.06 -7.18 -3.88
N GLN A 50 1.64 -8.44 -3.74
CA GLN A 50 1.47 -9.03 -2.42
C GLN A 50 2.77 -9.03 -1.62
N LYS A 51 3.89 -9.33 -2.27
CA LYS A 51 5.20 -9.29 -1.61
C LYS A 51 5.56 -7.88 -1.15
N VAL A 52 5.26 -6.87 -1.97
CA VAL A 52 5.51 -5.48 -1.60
C VAL A 52 4.66 -5.09 -0.40
N VAL A 53 3.40 -5.47 -0.39
CA VAL A 53 2.49 -5.20 0.73
C VAL A 53 3.01 -5.87 2.01
N GLU A 54 3.46 -7.12 1.92
CA GLU A 54 4.02 -7.82 3.06
C GLU A 54 5.26 -7.11 3.62
N LEU A 55 6.15 -6.65 2.73
CA LEU A 55 7.33 -5.89 3.13
C LEU A 55 6.95 -4.59 3.81
N CYS A 56 5.94 -3.90 3.29
CA CYS A 56 5.43 -2.68 3.92
C CYS A 56 4.93 -2.95 5.33
N GLN A 57 4.18 -4.04 5.52
CA GLN A 57 3.66 -4.40 6.84
C GLN A 57 4.79 -4.71 7.81
N ILE A 58 5.81 -5.44 7.36
CA ILE A 58 6.97 -5.77 8.18
C ILE A 58 7.72 -4.49 8.57
N GLU A 59 7.95 -3.60 7.62
CA GLU A 59 8.63 -2.33 7.87
C GLU A 59 7.86 -1.46 8.86
N CYS A 60 6.55 -1.36 8.68
CA CYS A 60 5.69 -0.60 9.59
C CYS A 60 5.70 -1.20 11.00
N ARG A 61 5.73 -2.53 11.09
CA ARG A 61 5.78 -3.21 12.39
C ARG A 61 7.10 -2.91 13.12
N LYS A 62 8.21 -2.94 12.39
CA LYS A 62 9.53 -2.64 12.97
C LYS A 62 9.65 -1.18 13.37
N GLY A 63 9.04 -0.28 12.60
CA GLY A 63 9.09 1.15 12.86
C GLY A 63 8.01 1.62 13.82
N ALA A 64 7.10 0.75 14.24
CA ALA A 64 6.04 1.13 15.17
C ALA A 64 6.63 1.45 16.54
N PRO A 65 6.19 2.53 17.16
CA PRO A 65 6.62 2.86 18.53
C PRO A 65 6.11 1.83 19.52
#